data_56cb4c368462c90f430db43e6259f97b
#
_entry.id   56cb4c368462c90f430db43e6259f97b
#
_cell.length_a   1.000
_cell.length_b   1.000
_cell.length_c   1.000
_cell.angle_alpha   90.00
_cell.angle_beta   90.00
_cell.angle_gamma   90.00
#
_symmetry.space_group_name_H-M   'P 1'
#
loop_
_entity.id
_entity.type
_entity.pdbx_description
1 polymer ?
#
loop_
_entity_poly.entity_id
_entity_poly.type
_entity_poly.pdbx_seq_one_letter_code
_entity_poly.pdbx_strand_id
1 'polypeptide(L)'
;MVTQEKVKTKTEVTTPILRMEGINKTFSGTTVLKNVNIDLYPGEVHALMGENGAGKSTLMKILSGVYVPDQESGAITYKHQQVIWKDPLTARKMGVGVIHQELNLSPNLTISENILMGTKYPRNKLGMVRWEEVHKRAEEVLSSMGSDLQPETLVSTLSVAQQQMVEIARALSYKAEVLIMDEPTASLTDKEIDTLFEIIKDLRKQGVAIVYISHRMEEIFKISDRYTVLRDGEWIQSGPIHETNPDHLVSLMVGRDLKDLFQRSKSNYIKEEGRDQPALEVKKLSDATFVKDLSFQIYPGEIVGFAGLVGAGRTELVRSIFGTSHLQQGEVWVEGKKVQIKSPIDAIKHGIALVPESRKEQGLFLDMSVKENILLAELKKHKKKMKINWNSLNRTAAEYIESLNIKTASPDQPISGLSGGNQQKAVIARWLSTNPKVLLLDEPTRGVDIGAKTEIHKIISELADEGLAVLMISSELPEVIGVSDRIFVMHEGRITGQLHKQEATQERIMYYATGGN
;
A
#
# COMPACT_ATOMS: atom_id res chain seq x y z
N MET A 1 -34.65 15.04 -46.78
CA MET A 1 -35.20 14.01 -45.89
C MET A 1 -34.03 13.23 -45.34
N VAL A 2 -33.61 13.58 -44.14
CA VAL A 2 -32.54 12.87 -43.43
C VAL A 2 -33.21 12.15 -42.26
N THR A 3 -33.22 10.84 -42.35
CA THR A 3 -33.83 9.94 -41.38
C THR A 3 -32.97 9.93 -40.12
N GLN A 4 -33.51 10.45 -39.01
CA GLN A 4 -32.94 10.30 -37.67
C GLN A 4 -33.15 8.86 -37.20
N GLU A 5 -32.07 8.07 -37.15
CA GLU A 5 -32.05 6.84 -36.39
C GLU A 5 -32.07 7.16 -34.90
N LYS A 6 -33.18 6.85 -34.24
CA LYS A 6 -33.30 6.84 -32.79
C LYS A 6 -32.46 5.69 -32.23
N VAL A 7 -31.32 6.02 -31.66
CA VAL A 7 -30.59 5.10 -30.77
C VAL A 7 -31.48 4.89 -29.53
N LYS A 8 -32.16 3.76 -29.48
CA LYS A 8 -32.84 3.26 -28.29
C LYS A 8 -31.78 2.71 -27.34
N THR A 9 -31.30 3.51 -26.41
CA THR A 9 -30.67 3.04 -25.19
C THR A 9 -31.72 2.31 -24.35
N LYS A 10 -31.83 1.01 -24.50
CA LYS A 10 -32.50 0.14 -23.53
C LYS A 10 -31.58 0.09 -22.30
N THR A 11 -31.92 0.81 -21.26
CA THR A 11 -31.45 0.53 -19.90
C THR A 11 -32.11 -0.80 -19.49
N GLU A 12 -31.45 -1.92 -19.78
CA GLU A 12 -31.77 -3.18 -19.12
C GLU A 12 -31.45 -2.97 -17.63
N VAL A 13 -32.47 -3.00 -16.80
CA VAL A 13 -32.31 -3.08 -15.34
C VAL A 13 -31.74 -4.46 -15.07
N THR A 14 -30.40 -4.55 -15.08
CA THR A 14 -29.72 -5.77 -14.73
C THR A 14 -29.93 -6.02 -13.24
N THR A 15 -30.52 -7.18 -12.91
CA THR A 15 -30.71 -7.60 -11.52
C THR A 15 -29.37 -8.08 -10.95
N PRO A 16 -29.02 -7.77 -9.69
CA PRO A 16 -27.78 -8.23 -9.10
C PRO A 16 -27.76 -9.77 -9.00
N ILE A 17 -26.62 -10.36 -9.34
CA ILE A 17 -26.38 -11.81 -9.14
C ILE A 17 -26.29 -12.15 -7.66
N LEU A 18 -25.77 -11.20 -6.87
CA LEU A 18 -25.66 -11.31 -5.43
C LEU A 18 -25.98 -9.98 -4.77
N ARG A 19 -26.78 -10.03 -3.72
CA ARG A 19 -27.14 -8.89 -2.88
C ARG A 19 -26.99 -9.26 -1.42
N MET A 20 -26.31 -8.43 -0.66
CA MET A 20 -26.24 -8.48 0.79
C MET A 20 -26.91 -7.23 1.35
N GLU A 21 -27.90 -7.39 2.20
CA GLU A 21 -28.68 -6.28 2.78
C GLU A 21 -28.68 -6.38 4.30
N GLY A 22 -28.31 -5.30 4.99
CA GLY A 22 -28.40 -5.20 6.44
C GLY A 22 -27.48 -6.18 7.20
N ILE A 23 -26.30 -6.48 6.67
CA ILE A 23 -25.41 -7.48 7.26
C ILE A 23 -24.77 -6.95 8.54
N ASN A 24 -24.92 -7.72 9.62
CA ASN A 24 -24.32 -7.47 10.93
C ASN A 24 -23.39 -8.62 11.32
N LYS A 25 -22.29 -8.29 12.02
CA LYS A 25 -21.37 -9.28 12.58
C LYS A 25 -20.69 -8.78 13.85
N THR A 26 -20.82 -9.56 14.91
CA THR A 26 -20.24 -9.31 16.23
C THR A 26 -19.30 -10.45 16.62
N PHE A 27 -18.15 -10.13 17.18
CA PHE A 27 -17.20 -11.09 17.76
C PHE A 27 -16.91 -10.69 19.21
N SER A 28 -17.14 -11.61 20.14
CA SER A 28 -16.83 -11.42 21.57
C SER A 28 -17.33 -10.07 22.13
N GLY A 29 -18.54 -9.65 21.73
CA GLY A 29 -19.14 -8.38 22.17
C GLY A 29 -18.72 -7.14 21.38
N THR A 30 -17.79 -7.25 20.42
CA THR A 30 -17.42 -6.15 19.54
C THR A 30 -18.10 -6.30 18.18
N THR A 31 -18.93 -5.32 17.79
CA THR A 31 -19.57 -5.28 16.47
C THR A 31 -18.55 -4.83 15.42
N VAL A 32 -18.30 -5.69 14.44
CA VAL A 32 -17.35 -5.47 13.35
C VAL A 32 -18.06 -5.05 12.06
N LEU A 33 -19.29 -5.50 11.83
CA LEU A 33 -20.13 -5.05 10.72
C LEU A 33 -21.49 -4.64 11.27
N LYS A 34 -22.00 -3.51 10.77
CA LYS A 34 -23.28 -2.94 11.17
C LYS A 34 -24.03 -2.41 9.95
N ASN A 35 -25.15 -3.06 9.64
CA ASN A 35 -26.07 -2.70 8.55
C ASN A 35 -25.38 -2.53 7.19
N VAL A 36 -24.49 -3.46 6.82
CA VAL A 36 -23.70 -3.37 5.58
C VAL A 36 -24.50 -3.88 4.39
N ASN A 37 -24.44 -3.13 3.29
CA ASN A 37 -25.12 -3.44 2.04
C ASN A 37 -24.11 -3.50 0.88
N ILE A 38 -24.28 -4.47 -0.04
CA ILE A 38 -23.52 -4.56 -1.28
C ILE A 38 -24.33 -5.31 -2.35
N ASP A 39 -24.35 -4.77 -3.56
CA ASP A 39 -24.93 -5.38 -4.75
C ASP A 39 -23.85 -5.70 -5.76
N LEU A 40 -23.81 -6.92 -6.28
CA LEU A 40 -22.89 -7.36 -7.33
C LEU A 40 -23.68 -7.73 -8.58
N TYR A 41 -23.23 -7.25 -9.73
CA TYR A 41 -23.88 -7.50 -11.02
C TYR A 41 -23.04 -8.41 -11.90
N PRO A 42 -23.64 -9.26 -12.75
CA PRO A 42 -22.89 -10.11 -13.68
C PRO A 42 -22.00 -9.27 -14.61
N GLY A 43 -20.74 -9.67 -14.78
CA GLY A 43 -19.79 -8.97 -15.63
C GLY A 43 -19.37 -7.58 -15.14
N GLU A 44 -19.48 -7.33 -13.83
CA GLU A 44 -19.06 -6.10 -13.17
C GLU A 44 -17.81 -6.34 -12.31
N VAL A 45 -16.91 -5.37 -12.30
CA VAL A 45 -15.85 -5.26 -11.30
C VAL A 45 -16.29 -4.26 -10.25
N HIS A 46 -16.56 -4.74 -9.04
CA HIS A 46 -17.02 -3.95 -7.91
C HIS A 46 -15.89 -3.74 -6.91
N ALA A 47 -15.42 -2.50 -6.76
CA ALA A 47 -14.42 -2.16 -5.77
C ALA A 47 -15.01 -2.14 -4.35
N LEU A 48 -14.45 -2.90 -3.42
CA LEU A 48 -14.75 -2.81 -1.99
C LEU A 48 -13.64 -2.07 -1.28
N MET A 49 -13.95 -0.89 -0.77
CA MET A 49 -13.01 0.07 -0.23
C MET A 49 -13.24 0.36 1.24
N GLY A 50 -12.23 0.88 1.92
CA GLY A 50 -12.26 1.24 3.34
C GLY A 50 -10.89 1.09 3.97
N GLU A 51 -10.68 1.70 5.14
CA GLU A 51 -9.43 1.58 5.90
C GLU A 51 -9.23 0.15 6.45
N ASN A 52 -8.01 -0.10 6.98
CA ASN A 52 -7.75 -1.33 7.72
C ASN A 52 -8.61 -1.35 8.98
N GLY A 53 -9.33 -2.48 9.17
CA GLY A 53 -10.31 -2.60 10.25
C GLY A 53 -11.74 -2.16 9.89
N ALA A 54 -11.98 -1.58 8.71
CA ALA A 54 -13.32 -1.17 8.26
C ALA A 54 -14.31 -2.33 8.03
N GLY A 55 -13.90 -3.59 8.22
CA GLY A 55 -14.78 -4.75 8.11
C GLY A 55 -14.74 -5.46 6.75
N LYS A 56 -13.96 -4.99 5.75
CA LYS A 56 -13.87 -5.59 4.40
C LYS A 56 -13.65 -7.10 4.43
N SER A 57 -12.59 -7.54 5.09
CA SER A 57 -12.24 -8.97 5.18
C SER A 57 -13.30 -9.79 5.93
N THR A 58 -14.01 -9.20 6.91
CA THR A 58 -15.11 -9.86 7.60
C THR A 58 -16.30 -10.03 6.66
N LEU A 59 -16.66 -9.01 5.88
CA LEU A 59 -17.72 -9.09 4.88
C LEU A 59 -17.40 -10.16 3.83
N MET A 60 -16.15 -10.21 3.34
CA MET A 60 -15.71 -11.22 2.38
C MET A 60 -15.70 -12.65 2.99
N LYS A 61 -15.35 -12.79 4.26
CA LYS A 61 -15.45 -14.08 4.97
C LYS A 61 -16.88 -14.55 5.16
N ILE A 62 -17.84 -13.62 5.29
CA ILE A 62 -19.28 -13.96 5.26
C ILE A 62 -19.67 -14.38 3.84
N LEU A 63 -19.26 -13.64 2.82
CA LEU A 63 -19.56 -13.95 1.43
C LEU A 63 -18.95 -15.27 0.97
N SER A 64 -17.83 -15.68 1.53
CA SER A 64 -17.16 -16.95 1.24
C SER A 64 -17.61 -18.12 2.15
N GLY A 65 -18.53 -17.88 3.08
CA GLY A 65 -19.04 -18.91 4.00
C GLY A 65 -18.10 -19.28 5.15
N VAL A 66 -17.04 -18.52 5.39
CA VAL A 66 -16.14 -18.71 6.55
C VAL A 66 -16.84 -18.25 7.84
N TYR A 67 -17.62 -17.17 7.75
CA TYR A 67 -18.44 -16.69 8.85
C TYR A 67 -19.91 -16.68 8.44
N VAL A 68 -20.79 -16.92 9.42
CA VAL A 68 -22.23 -16.74 9.28
C VAL A 68 -22.60 -15.36 9.83
N PRO A 69 -23.47 -14.59 9.16
CA PRO A 69 -24.01 -13.35 9.72
C PRO A 69 -24.69 -13.58 11.08
N ASP A 70 -24.85 -12.54 11.88
CA ASP A 70 -25.57 -12.66 13.16
C ASP A 70 -27.06 -12.94 12.92
N GLN A 71 -27.77 -13.53 13.92
CA GLN A 71 -29.17 -13.97 13.76
C GLN A 71 -30.16 -12.83 13.44
N GLU A 72 -29.86 -11.61 13.93
CA GLU A 72 -30.65 -10.40 13.65
C GLU A 72 -30.12 -9.63 12.41
N SER A 73 -29.32 -10.29 11.59
CA SER A 73 -28.79 -9.74 10.35
C SER A 73 -29.88 -9.73 9.27
N GLY A 74 -29.66 -8.88 8.27
CA GLY A 74 -30.45 -8.91 7.06
C GLY A 74 -30.25 -10.18 6.23
N ALA A 75 -30.36 -10.07 4.92
CA ALA A 75 -30.37 -11.22 4.02
C ALA A 75 -29.23 -11.21 3.01
N ILE A 76 -28.78 -12.40 2.64
CA ILE A 76 -27.95 -12.62 1.44
C ILE A 76 -28.84 -13.27 0.39
N THR A 77 -29.02 -12.59 -0.74
CA THR A 77 -29.74 -13.10 -1.90
C THR A 77 -28.77 -13.42 -3.00
N TYR A 78 -28.76 -14.66 -3.48
CA TYR A 78 -27.93 -15.13 -4.59
C TYR A 78 -28.83 -15.76 -5.66
N LYS A 79 -28.74 -15.27 -6.90
CA LYS A 79 -29.59 -15.70 -8.02
C LYS A 79 -31.10 -15.73 -7.64
N HIS A 80 -31.57 -14.65 -7.04
CA HIS A 80 -32.95 -14.46 -6.60
C HIS A 80 -33.43 -15.42 -5.47
N GLN A 81 -32.52 -16.16 -4.84
CA GLN A 81 -32.82 -17.02 -3.71
C GLN A 81 -32.07 -16.53 -2.46
N GLN A 82 -32.78 -16.46 -1.34
CA GLN A 82 -32.14 -16.19 -0.06
C GLN A 82 -31.28 -17.38 0.34
N VAL A 83 -30.02 -17.11 0.70
CA VAL A 83 -29.03 -18.14 1.03
C VAL A 83 -28.37 -17.84 2.37
N ILE A 84 -27.98 -18.92 3.05
CA ILE A 84 -27.07 -18.88 4.20
C ILE A 84 -26.00 -19.92 3.94
N TRP A 85 -24.77 -19.47 3.69
CA TRP A 85 -23.64 -20.38 3.56
C TRP A 85 -23.13 -20.76 4.94
N LYS A 86 -23.19 -22.04 5.26
CA LYS A 86 -22.73 -22.58 6.56
C LYS A 86 -21.24 -22.92 6.58
N ASP A 87 -20.63 -23.03 5.40
CA ASP A 87 -19.23 -23.39 5.21
C ASP A 87 -18.73 -22.94 3.82
N PRO A 88 -17.39 -22.80 3.65
CA PRO A 88 -16.80 -22.38 2.39
C PRO A 88 -17.03 -23.34 1.23
N LEU A 89 -17.20 -24.63 1.49
CA LEU A 89 -17.44 -25.63 0.44
C LEU A 89 -18.82 -25.41 -0.19
N THR A 90 -19.80 -25.02 0.63
CA THR A 90 -21.16 -24.69 0.16
C THR A 90 -21.13 -23.42 -0.70
N ALA A 91 -20.47 -22.34 -0.27
CA ALA A 91 -20.31 -21.12 -1.05
C ALA A 91 -19.64 -21.39 -2.40
N ARG A 92 -18.56 -22.17 -2.38
CA ARG A 92 -17.82 -22.58 -3.57
C ARG A 92 -18.66 -23.40 -4.55
N LYS A 93 -19.45 -24.35 -4.07
CA LYS A 93 -20.38 -25.13 -4.93
C LYS A 93 -21.46 -24.27 -5.58
N MET A 94 -21.82 -23.16 -4.93
CA MET A 94 -22.77 -22.19 -5.46
C MET A 94 -22.11 -21.21 -6.47
N GLY A 95 -20.79 -21.27 -6.68
CA GLY A 95 -20.07 -20.43 -7.64
C GLY A 95 -19.40 -19.19 -7.02
N VAL A 96 -19.12 -19.18 -5.71
CA VAL A 96 -18.33 -18.11 -5.08
C VAL A 96 -16.88 -18.57 -4.93
N GLY A 97 -15.96 -17.92 -5.64
CA GLY A 97 -14.52 -18.12 -5.56
C GLY A 97 -13.83 -17.03 -4.75
N VAL A 98 -12.72 -17.38 -4.09
CA VAL A 98 -11.90 -16.42 -3.34
C VAL A 98 -10.44 -16.58 -3.71
N ILE A 99 -9.80 -15.47 -4.00
CA ILE A 99 -8.35 -15.32 -4.15
C ILE A 99 -7.89 -14.50 -2.95
N HIS A 100 -7.04 -15.09 -2.14
CA HIS A 100 -6.54 -14.47 -0.91
C HIS A 100 -5.29 -13.64 -1.19
N GLN A 101 -4.99 -12.69 -0.30
CA GLN A 101 -3.79 -11.87 -0.33
C GLN A 101 -2.51 -12.71 -0.28
N GLU A 102 -2.50 -13.79 0.54
CA GLU A 102 -1.43 -14.78 0.56
C GLU A 102 -1.81 -15.97 -0.33
N LEU A 103 -0.85 -16.39 -1.18
CA LEU A 103 -1.06 -17.51 -2.09
C LEU A 103 -1.25 -18.82 -1.32
N ASN A 104 -2.39 -19.47 -1.50
CA ASN A 104 -2.73 -20.73 -0.85
C ASN A 104 -2.50 -21.93 -1.78
N LEU A 105 -1.34 -21.98 -2.43
CA LEU A 105 -0.93 -23.07 -3.30
C LEU A 105 0.00 -24.04 -2.55
N SER A 106 -0.07 -25.31 -2.94
CA SER A 106 0.86 -26.34 -2.47
C SER A 106 2.09 -26.34 -3.37
N PRO A 107 3.27 -25.86 -2.91
CA PRO A 107 4.45 -25.67 -3.78
C PRO A 107 5.03 -26.97 -4.33
N ASN A 108 4.82 -28.07 -3.63
CA ASN A 108 5.31 -29.40 -4.00
C ASN A 108 4.37 -30.17 -4.96
N LEU A 109 3.24 -29.58 -5.35
CA LEU A 109 2.29 -30.15 -6.29
C LEU A 109 2.39 -29.43 -7.65
N THR A 110 1.92 -30.11 -8.68
CA THR A 110 1.83 -29.54 -10.03
C THR A 110 0.72 -28.49 -10.13
N ILE A 111 0.74 -27.71 -11.20
CA ILE A 111 -0.32 -26.74 -11.53
C ILE A 111 -1.68 -27.44 -11.59
N SER A 112 -1.78 -28.56 -12.31
CA SER A 112 -3.03 -29.31 -12.46
C SER A 112 -3.57 -29.84 -11.13
N GLU A 113 -2.69 -30.32 -10.25
CA GLU A 113 -3.08 -30.76 -8.91
C GLU A 113 -3.59 -29.61 -8.05
N ASN A 114 -2.94 -28.44 -8.11
CA ASN A 114 -3.40 -27.24 -7.42
C ASN A 114 -4.73 -26.72 -7.95
N ILE A 115 -4.91 -26.64 -9.29
CA ILE A 115 -6.15 -26.18 -9.92
C ILE A 115 -7.33 -27.09 -9.53
N LEU A 116 -7.15 -28.40 -9.56
CA LEU A 116 -8.21 -29.36 -9.29
C LEU A 116 -8.29 -29.81 -7.82
N MET A 117 -7.49 -29.21 -6.94
CA MET A 117 -7.51 -29.53 -5.51
C MET A 117 -8.90 -29.32 -4.92
N GLY A 118 -9.40 -30.38 -4.23
CA GLY A 118 -10.74 -30.40 -3.63
C GLY A 118 -11.88 -30.68 -4.62
N THR A 119 -11.57 -31.04 -5.88
CA THR A 119 -12.53 -31.62 -6.81
C THR A 119 -12.43 -33.16 -6.81
N LYS A 120 -13.41 -33.82 -7.39
CA LYS A 120 -13.32 -35.27 -7.64
C LYS A 120 -12.40 -35.50 -8.83
N TYR A 121 -11.24 -36.13 -8.61
CA TYR A 121 -10.37 -36.58 -9.70
C TYR A 121 -11.08 -37.63 -10.56
N PRO A 122 -10.94 -37.56 -11.89
CA PRO A 122 -11.42 -38.60 -12.81
C PRO A 122 -10.69 -39.90 -12.49
N ARG A 123 -11.46 -40.99 -12.38
CA ARG A 123 -10.95 -42.33 -12.08
C ARG A 123 -11.37 -43.34 -13.16
N ASN A 124 -10.53 -44.33 -13.40
CA ASN A 124 -10.87 -45.45 -14.23
C ASN A 124 -11.76 -46.47 -13.46
N LYS A 125 -12.18 -47.53 -14.15
CA LYS A 125 -13.02 -48.58 -13.55
C LYS A 125 -12.35 -49.33 -12.38
N LEU A 126 -11.03 -49.24 -12.25
CA LEU A 126 -10.23 -49.84 -11.18
C LEU A 126 -9.97 -48.86 -10.04
N GLY A 127 -10.53 -47.66 -10.08
CA GLY A 127 -10.39 -46.62 -9.04
C GLY A 127 -9.09 -45.80 -9.14
N MET A 128 -8.20 -46.03 -10.10
CA MET A 128 -6.98 -45.28 -10.31
C MET A 128 -7.27 -43.92 -10.97
N VAL A 129 -6.51 -42.87 -10.57
CA VAL A 129 -6.62 -41.53 -11.17
C VAL A 129 -6.18 -41.53 -12.62
N ARG A 130 -6.96 -40.90 -13.47
CA ARG A 130 -6.65 -40.67 -14.90
C ARG A 130 -5.93 -39.35 -15.05
N TRP A 131 -4.62 -39.34 -14.90
CA TRP A 131 -3.80 -38.13 -14.92
C TRP A 131 -3.91 -37.34 -16.23
N GLU A 132 -3.97 -38.00 -17.39
CA GLU A 132 -4.19 -37.34 -18.67
C GLU A 132 -5.47 -36.47 -18.67
N GLU A 133 -6.54 -36.96 -18.05
CA GLU A 133 -7.79 -36.20 -17.95
C GLU A 133 -7.71 -35.08 -16.91
N VAL A 134 -6.90 -35.25 -15.85
CA VAL A 134 -6.59 -34.23 -14.88
C VAL A 134 -5.83 -33.08 -15.56
N HIS A 135 -4.76 -33.38 -16.29
CA HIS A 135 -3.97 -32.39 -17.00
C HIS A 135 -4.80 -31.66 -18.06
N LYS A 136 -5.57 -32.43 -18.86
CA LYS A 136 -6.46 -31.85 -19.88
C LYS A 136 -7.47 -30.83 -19.28
N ARG A 137 -8.11 -31.16 -18.15
CA ARG A 137 -9.04 -30.22 -17.48
C ARG A 137 -8.34 -28.95 -16.99
N ALA A 138 -7.12 -29.08 -16.46
CA ALA A 138 -6.33 -27.93 -16.06
C ALA A 138 -5.91 -27.08 -17.26
N GLU A 139 -5.51 -27.71 -18.36
CA GLU A 139 -5.16 -27.06 -19.63
C GLU A 139 -6.34 -26.28 -20.22
N GLU A 140 -7.56 -26.85 -20.19
CA GLU A 140 -8.78 -26.18 -20.65
C GLU A 140 -9.03 -24.89 -19.86
N VAL A 141 -8.83 -24.90 -18.53
CA VAL A 141 -8.99 -23.70 -17.69
C VAL A 141 -7.89 -22.69 -17.98
N LEU A 142 -6.61 -23.11 -18.04
CA LEU A 142 -5.48 -22.22 -18.33
C LEU A 142 -5.63 -21.56 -19.71
N SER A 143 -6.01 -22.34 -20.72
CA SER A 143 -6.25 -21.85 -22.08
C SER A 143 -7.40 -20.83 -22.15
N SER A 144 -8.45 -21.00 -21.33
CA SER A 144 -9.56 -20.04 -21.25
C SER A 144 -9.14 -18.68 -20.70
N MET A 145 -8.00 -18.63 -20.01
CA MET A 145 -7.37 -17.40 -19.48
C MET A 145 -6.23 -16.88 -20.38
N GLY A 146 -5.98 -17.51 -21.54
CA GLY A 146 -4.85 -17.16 -22.41
C GLY A 146 -3.48 -17.48 -21.81
N SER A 147 -3.39 -18.45 -20.90
CA SER A 147 -2.15 -18.83 -20.22
C SER A 147 -1.46 -19.99 -20.93
N ASP A 148 -0.14 -19.88 -21.15
CA ASP A 148 0.71 -20.91 -21.76
C ASP A 148 1.37 -21.83 -20.71
N LEU A 149 0.95 -21.77 -19.44
CA LEU A 149 1.50 -22.59 -18.36
C LEU A 149 1.18 -24.08 -18.59
N GLN A 150 2.21 -24.92 -18.41
CA GLN A 150 2.08 -26.36 -18.59
C GLN A 150 1.51 -27.01 -17.31
N PRO A 151 0.43 -27.81 -17.41
CA PRO A 151 -0.25 -28.41 -16.25
C PRO A 151 0.64 -29.25 -15.31
N GLU A 152 1.70 -29.86 -15.85
CA GLU A 152 2.65 -30.71 -15.13
C GLU A 152 3.74 -29.96 -14.39
N THR A 153 3.85 -28.65 -14.60
CA THR A 153 4.88 -27.82 -13.95
C THR A 153 4.66 -27.73 -12.45
N LEU A 154 5.72 -27.87 -11.65
CA LEU A 154 5.66 -27.70 -10.20
C LEU A 154 5.43 -26.23 -9.83
N VAL A 155 4.52 -25.98 -8.91
CA VAL A 155 4.20 -24.62 -8.45
C VAL A 155 5.39 -23.92 -7.82
N SER A 156 6.29 -24.64 -7.14
CA SER A 156 7.52 -24.09 -6.56
C SER A 156 8.48 -23.46 -7.56
N THR A 157 8.36 -23.76 -8.86
CA THR A 157 9.22 -23.19 -9.91
C THR A 157 8.64 -21.94 -10.56
N LEU A 158 7.41 -21.59 -10.23
CA LEU A 158 6.68 -20.46 -10.80
C LEU A 158 7.05 -19.13 -10.16
N SER A 159 7.05 -18.07 -10.95
CA SER A 159 7.05 -16.70 -10.42
C SER A 159 5.77 -16.42 -9.61
N VAL A 160 5.78 -15.38 -8.76
CA VAL A 160 4.62 -15.00 -7.96
C VAL A 160 3.40 -14.71 -8.85
N ALA A 161 3.60 -14.03 -9.99
CA ALA A 161 2.52 -13.77 -10.94
C ALA A 161 1.94 -15.05 -11.55
N GLN A 162 2.79 -16.00 -11.91
CA GLN A 162 2.34 -17.29 -12.42
C GLN A 162 1.58 -18.09 -11.35
N GLN A 163 2.01 -18.02 -10.10
CA GLN A 163 1.27 -18.61 -8.98
C GLN A 163 -0.10 -17.94 -8.81
N GLN A 164 -0.19 -16.61 -8.94
CA GLN A 164 -1.45 -15.88 -8.92
C GLN A 164 -2.40 -16.36 -10.04
N MET A 165 -1.88 -16.60 -11.25
CA MET A 165 -2.66 -17.17 -12.35
C MET A 165 -3.19 -18.57 -12.01
N VAL A 166 -2.42 -19.40 -11.33
CA VAL A 166 -2.86 -20.74 -10.88
C VAL A 166 -3.97 -20.62 -9.83
N GLU A 167 -3.91 -19.65 -8.92
CA GLU A 167 -5.00 -19.35 -7.96
C GLU A 167 -6.30 -18.97 -8.68
N ILE A 168 -6.21 -18.08 -9.68
CA ILE A 168 -7.36 -17.69 -10.51
C ILE A 168 -7.92 -18.90 -11.26
N ALA A 169 -7.05 -19.68 -11.92
CA ALA A 169 -7.43 -20.90 -12.63
C ALA A 169 -8.14 -21.90 -11.69
N ARG A 170 -7.66 -22.04 -10.46
CA ARG A 170 -8.31 -22.86 -9.44
C ARG A 170 -9.73 -22.38 -9.15
N ALA A 171 -9.93 -21.08 -8.96
CA ALA A 171 -11.27 -20.52 -8.74
C ALA A 171 -12.20 -20.75 -9.93
N LEU A 172 -11.71 -20.59 -11.16
CA LEU A 172 -12.48 -20.82 -12.38
C LEU A 172 -12.81 -22.30 -12.62
N SER A 173 -11.95 -23.22 -12.16
CA SER A 173 -12.19 -24.66 -12.31
C SER A 173 -13.50 -25.14 -11.65
N TYR A 174 -14.03 -24.34 -10.71
CA TYR A 174 -15.32 -24.55 -10.05
C TYR A 174 -16.47 -23.80 -10.69
N LYS A 175 -16.25 -23.16 -11.86
CA LYS A 175 -17.24 -22.30 -12.52
C LYS A 175 -17.69 -21.16 -11.61
N ALA A 176 -16.73 -20.45 -11.01
CA ALA A 176 -17.03 -19.27 -10.20
C ALA A 176 -17.79 -18.23 -11.02
N GLU A 177 -18.91 -17.77 -10.51
CA GLU A 177 -19.72 -16.70 -11.09
C GLU A 177 -19.55 -15.40 -10.30
N VAL A 178 -19.11 -15.50 -9.04
CA VAL A 178 -18.66 -14.40 -8.18
C VAL A 178 -17.23 -14.71 -7.74
N LEU A 179 -16.31 -13.78 -7.99
CA LEU A 179 -14.91 -13.93 -7.65
C LEU A 179 -14.47 -12.79 -6.73
N ILE A 180 -13.99 -13.15 -5.55
CA ILE A 180 -13.43 -12.19 -4.58
C ILE A 180 -11.91 -12.17 -4.78
N MET A 181 -11.34 -10.98 -4.98
CA MET A 181 -9.90 -10.75 -5.09
C MET A 181 -9.46 -9.79 -3.98
N ASP A 182 -8.74 -10.32 -2.98
CA ASP A 182 -8.28 -9.55 -1.82
C ASP A 182 -6.79 -9.17 -2.02
N GLU A 183 -6.53 -7.89 -2.36
CA GLU A 183 -5.21 -7.33 -2.67
C GLU A 183 -4.36 -8.17 -3.65
N PRO A 184 -4.88 -8.54 -4.81
CA PRO A 184 -4.22 -9.51 -5.69
C PRO A 184 -2.91 -8.99 -6.33
N THR A 185 -2.61 -7.71 -6.20
CA THR A 185 -1.45 -7.03 -6.79
C THR A 185 -0.32 -6.74 -5.79
N ALA A 186 -0.49 -7.09 -4.51
CA ALA A 186 0.42 -6.70 -3.43
C ALA A 186 1.89 -7.14 -3.63
N SER A 187 2.11 -8.23 -4.39
CA SER A 187 3.45 -8.80 -4.64
C SER A 187 3.83 -8.79 -6.13
N LEU A 188 3.06 -8.11 -6.99
CA LEU A 188 3.26 -8.10 -8.43
C LEU A 188 4.02 -6.86 -8.90
N THR A 189 4.80 -7.02 -9.97
CA THR A 189 5.39 -5.91 -10.73
C THR A 189 4.33 -5.24 -11.62
N ASP A 190 4.58 -4.02 -12.08
CA ASP A 190 3.62 -3.27 -12.92
C ASP A 190 3.24 -4.03 -14.21
N LYS A 191 4.20 -4.72 -14.84
CA LYS A 191 3.93 -5.57 -16.01
C LYS A 191 3.02 -6.76 -15.70
N GLU A 192 3.18 -7.36 -14.53
CA GLU A 192 2.35 -8.46 -14.06
C GLU A 192 0.94 -8.00 -13.68
N ILE A 193 0.83 -6.77 -13.14
CA ILE A 193 -0.46 -6.12 -12.86
C ILE A 193 -1.24 -5.89 -14.17
N ASP A 194 -0.59 -5.42 -15.22
CA ASP A 194 -1.23 -5.25 -16.52
C ASP A 194 -1.76 -6.58 -17.08
N THR A 195 -0.99 -7.66 -16.92
CA THR A 195 -1.43 -9.02 -17.31
C THR A 195 -2.65 -9.46 -16.50
N LEU A 196 -2.65 -9.25 -15.19
CA LEU A 196 -3.80 -9.55 -14.33
C LEU A 196 -5.05 -8.76 -14.74
N PHE A 197 -4.89 -7.49 -15.11
CA PHE A 197 -6.00 -6.66 -15.55
C PHE A 197 -6.62 -7.13 -16.88
N GLU A 198 -5.83 -7.65 -17.81
CA GLU A 198 -6.39 -8.26 -19.02
C GLU A 198 -7.20 -9.52 -18.68
N ILE A 199 -6.73 -10.36 -17.75
CA ILE A 199 -7.48 -11.53 -17.27
C ILE A 199 -8.81 -11.09 -16.62
N ILE A 200 -8.79 -10.07 -15.77
CA ILE A 200 -10.00 -9.52 -15.13
C ILE A 200 -11.00 -9.03 -16.18
N LYS A 201 -10.54 -8.33 -17.23
CA LYS A 201 -11.38 -7.87 -18.34
C LYS A 201 -12.02 -9.04 -19.09
N ASP A 202 -11.29 -10.12 -19.30
CA ASP A 202 -11.83 -11.29 -20.02
C ASP A 202 -12.83 -12.07 -19.15
N LEU A 203 -12.58 -12.20 -17.84
CA LEU A 203 -13.55 -12.79 -16.90
C LEU A 203 -14.84 -11.97 -16.84
N ARG A 204 -14.72 -10.65 -16.84
CA ARG A 204 -15.85 -9.72 -16.91
C ARG A 204 -16.69 -9.95 -18.17
N LYS A 205 -16.07 -10.10 -19.35
CA LYS A 205 -16.76 -10.42 -20.61
C LYS A 205 -17.50 -11.76 -20.57
N GLN A 206 -16.98 -12.72 -19.79
CA GLN A 206 -17.61 -14.01 -19.54
C GLN A 206 -18.78 -13.95 -18.54
N GLY A 207 -19.07 -12.77 -17.97
CA GLY A 207 -20.17 -12.55 -17.04
C GLY A 207 -19.83 -12.80 -15.57
N VAL A 208 -18.56 -13.02 -15.24
CA VAL A 208 -18.13 -13.19 -13.83
C VAL A 208 -18.24 -11.84 -13.10
N ALA A 209 -18.92 -11.81 -11.96
CA ALA A 209 -18.94 -10.67 -11.06
C ALA A 209 -17.70 -10.70 -10.17
N ILE A 210 -16.95 -9.60 -10.12
CA ILE A 210 -15.67 -9.56 -9.40
C ILE A 210 -15.76 -8.53 -8.27
N VAL A 211 -15.49 -8.95 -7.03
CA VAL A 211 -15.22 -8.04 -5.91
C VAL A 211 -13.72 -7.82 -5.85
N TYR A 212 -13.30 -6.59 -6.09
CA TYR A 212 -11.89 -6.21 -6.11
C TYR A 212 -11.55 -5.36 -4.89
N ILE A 213 -10.64 -5.85 -4.05
CA ILE A 213 -10.15 -5.13 -2.88
C ILE A 213 -8.73 -4.69 -3.16
N SER A 214 -8.48 -3.38 -3.14
CA SER A 214 -7.16 -2.79 -3.25
C SER A 214 -7.14 -1.47 -2.48
N HIS A 215 -5.97 -1.10 -1.98
CA HIS A 215 -5.71 0.22 -1.41
C HIS A 215 -5.07 1.18 -2.44
N ARG A 216 -4.78 0.70 -3.66
CA ARG A 216 -4.20 1.49 -4.76
C ARG A 216 -5.30 2.11 -5.61
N MET A 217 -5.50 3.43 -5.46
CA MET A 217 -6.56 4.14 -6.19
C MET A 217 -6.44 4.02 -7.71
N GLU A 218 -5.21 4.02 -8.24
CA GLU A 218 -4.94 3.85 -9.67
C GLU A 218 -5.54 2.54 -10.22
N GLU A 219 -5.43 1.45 -9.46
CA GLU A 219 -6.01 0.16 -9.84
C GLU A 219 -7.53 0.24 -9.85
N ILE A 220 -8.12 0.78 -8.79
CA ILE A 220 -9.57 0.92 -8.64
C ILE A 220 -10.17 1.69 -9.83
N PHE A 221 -9.59 2.84 -10.18
CA PHE A 221 -10.09 3.65 -11.31
C PHE A 221 -9.80 3.03 -12.68
N LYS A 222 -8.80 2.14 -12.80
CA LYS A 222 -8.44 1.49 -14.06
C LYS A 222 -9.37 0.33 -14.43
N ILE A 223 -9.89 -0.41 -13.44
CA ILE A 223 -10.61 -1.67 -13.72
C ILE A 223 -12.04 -1.73 -13.19
N SER A 224 -12.42 -0.90 -12.19
CA SER A 224 -13.70 -1.05 -11.52
C SER A 224 -14.81 -0.28 -12.25
N ASP A 225 -16.03 -0.84 -12.18
CA ASP A 225 -17.25 -0.21 -12.71
C ASP A 225 -18.01 0.54 -11.62
N ARG A 226 -18.05 -0.06 -10.42
CA ARG A 226 -18.73 0.47 -9.24
C ARG A 226 -17.87 0.31 -8.00
N TYR A 227 -18.25 1.00 -6.94
CA TYR A 227 -17.59 0.92 -5.64
C TYR A 227 -18.57 0.82 -4.49
N THR A 228 -18.11 0.25 -3.38
CA THR A 228 -18.72 0.36 -2.05
C THR A 228 -17.65 0.74 -1.06
N VAL A 229 -17.90 1.78 -0.25
CA VAL A 229 -17.02 2.23 0.82
C VAL A 229 -17.58 1.77 2.16
N LEU A 230 -16.72 1.11 2.95
CA LEU A 230 -16.95 0.78 4.36
C LEU A 230 -16.06 1.64 5.25
N ARG A 231 -16.60 2.09 6.38
CA ARG A 231 -15.84 2.78 7.43
C ARG A 231 -16.38 2.38 8.79
N ASP A 232 -15.48 1.99 9.69
CA ASP A 232 -15.81 1.59 11.07
C ASP A 232 -16.88 0.48 11.15
N GLY A 233 -16.90 -0.43 10.17
CA GLY A 233 -17.87 -1.51 10.07
C GLY A 233 -19.22 -1.13 9.47
N GLU A 234 -19.43 0.11 9.07
CA GLU A 234 -20.68 0.61 8.48
C GLU A 234 -20.54 0.81 6.96
N TRP A 235 -21.64 0.64 6.25
CA TRP A 235 -21.76 1.04 4.85
C TRP A 235 -21.89 2.56 4.77
N ILE A 236 -21.03 3.20 4.00
CA ILE A 236 -21.03 4.66 3.82
C ILE A 236 -21.69 5.05 2.52
N GLN A 237 -21.21 4.50 1.40
CA GLN A 237 -21.73 4.84 0.07
C GLN A 237 -21.38 3.75 -0.94
N SER A 238 -22.25 3.59 -1.94
CA SER A 238 -21.98 2.83 -3.16
C SER A 238 -22.36 3.65 -4.37
N GLY A 239 -21.66 3.46 -5.48
CA GLY A 239 -21.96 4.20 -6.72
C GLY A 239 -21.12 3.74 -7.90
N PRO A 240 -21.37 4.28 -9.11
CA PRO A 240 -20.52 4.04 -10.26
C PRO A 240 -19.18 4.78 -10.13
N ILE A 241 -18.09 4.14 -10.55
CA ILE A 241 -16.73 4.69 -10.38
C ILE A 241 -16.52 5.96 -11.22
N HIS A 242 -17.18 6.06 -12.37
CA HIS A 242 -17.04 7.21 -13.28
C HIS A 242 -17.74 8.50 -12.78
N GLU A 243 -18.57 8.40 -11.74
CA GLU A 243 -19.25 9.55 -11.10
C GLU A 243 -18.48 10.07 -9.88
N THR A 244 -17.31 9.52 -9.59
CA THR A 244 -16.50 9.88 -8.42
C THR A 244 -15.04 10.16 -8.82
N ASN A 245 -14.23 10.58 -7.88
CA ASN A 245 -12.80 10.79 -8.05
C ASN A 245 -12.01 10.25 -6.86
N PRO A 246 -10.67 10.07 -6.97
CA PRO A 246 -9.84 9.54 -5.88
C PRO A 246 -10.01 10.29 -4.57
N ASP A 247 -10.03 11.62 -4.60
CA ASP A 247 -10.11 12.48 -3.41
C ASP A 247 -11.44 12.27 -2.66
N HIS A 248 -12.54 12.16 -3.40
CA HIS A 248 -13.85 11.90 -2.82
C HIS A 248 -13.92 10.50 -2.17
N LEU A 249 -13.41 9.47 -2.84
CA LEU A 249 -13.38 8.11 -2.28
C LEU A 249 -12.55 8.04 -1.00
N VAL A 250 -11.39 8.70 -0.99
CA VAL A 250 -10.55 8.80 0.22
C VAL A 250 -11.29 9.53 1.32
N SER A 251 -11.99 10.63 1.03
CA SER A 251 -12.77 11.35 2.04
C SER A 251 -13.89 10.49 2.66
N LEU A 252 -14.55 9.66 1.85
CA LEU A 252 -15.56 8.71 2.33
C LEU A 252 -14.94 7.63 3.25
N MET A 253 -13.76 7.11 2.88
CA MET A 253 -13.06 6.07 3.64
C MET A 253 -12.63 6.59 5.02
N VAL A 254 -12.08 7.81 5.08
CA VAL A 254 -11.49 8.40 6.29
C VAL A 254 -12.50 9.24 7.08
N GLY A 255 -13.53 9.77 6.42
CA GLY A 255 -14.54 10.64 7.03
C GLY A 255 -14.11 12.09 7.21
N ARG A 256 -13.02 12.52 6.54
CA ARG A 256 -12.48 13.89 6.53
C ARG A 256 -11.99 14.24 5.15
N ASP A 257 -11.96 15.51 4.80
CA ASP A 257 -11.39 15.96 3.54
C ASP A 257 -9.87 15.71 3.49
N LEU A 258 -9.37 15.28 2.33
CA LEU A 258 -7.94 15.04 2.10
C LEU A 258 -7.06 16.25 2.45
N LYS A 259 -7.58 17.46 2.19
CA LYS A 259 -6.88 18.70 2.54
C LYS A 259 -6.65 18.83 4.05
N ASP A 260 -7.57 18.32 4.86
CA ASP A 260 -7.46 18.36 6.32
C ASP A 260 -6.61 17.22 6.88
N LEU A 261 -6.49 16.10 6.11
CA LEU A 261 -5.72 14.92 6.52
C LEU A 261 -4.22 15.15 6.57
N PHE A 262 -3.70 15.94 5.63
CA PHE A 262 -2.26 16.19 5.49
C PHE A 262 -1.86 17.61 5.94
N GLN A 263 -2.81 18.42 6.41
CA GLN A 263 -2.47 19.77 6.86
C GLN A 263 -1.67 19.74 8.16
N ARG A 264 -0.44 20.24 8.09
CA ARG A 264 0.29 20.70 9.27
C ARG A 264 -0.52 21.84 9.90
N SER A 265 -1.10 21.58 11.07
CA SER A 265 -2.11 22.43 11.71
C SER A 265 -1.58 23.81 12.14
N LYS A 266 -0.28 23.96 12.38
CA LYS A 266 0.43 25.24 12.56
C LYS A 266 1.90 24.99 12.21
N SER A 267 2.43 25.65 11.18
CA SER A 267 3.87 25.76 11.05
C SER A 267 4.37 26.75 12.09
N ASN A 268 5.16 26.29 13.05
CA ASN A 268 5.91 27.17 13.94
C ASN A 268 7.14 27.77 13.23
N TYR A 269 7.38 27.32 11.98
CA TYR A 269 8.43 27.85 11.15
C TYR A 269 8.01 29.21 10.61
N ILE A 270 8.47 30.27 11.29
CA ILE A 270 8.43 31.64 10.79
C ILE A 270 9.85 31.96 10.37
N LYS A 271 10.06 32.17 9.07
CA LYS A 271 11.32 32.74 8.59
C LYS A 271 11.42 34.17 9.07
N GLU A 272 12.00 34.38 10.26
CA GLU A 272 12.39 35.72 10.69
C GLU A 272 13.64 36.15 9.91
N GLU A 273 13.56 37.26 9.20
CA GLU A 273 14.72 37.86 8.55
C GLU A 273 15.80 38.13 9.61
N GLY A 274 16.93 37.43 9.48
CA GLY A 274 18.07 37.57 10.38
C GLY A 274 18.24 36.44 11.38
N ARG A 275 17.38 35.42 11.41
CA ARG A 275 17.50 34.23 12.26
C ARG A 275 18.03 33.02 11.50
N ASP A 276 18.93 32.41 12.18
CA ASP A 276 19.33 31.01 12.25
C ASP A 276 20.19 30.45 11.14
N GLN A 277 21.25 29.87 11.64
CA GLN A 277 22.13 28.99 10.96
C GLN A 277 21.33 27.79 10.41
N PRO A 278 21.40 27.46 9.11
CA PRO A 278 20.75 26.28 8.56
C PRO A 278 21.17 25.00 9.31
N ALA A 279 20.20 24.13 9.60
CA ALA A 279 20.51 22.80 10.11
C ALA A 279 21.24 21.96 9.06
N LEU A 280 20.83 22.10 7.79
CA LEU A 280 21.48 21.50 6.63
C LEU A 280 21.66 22.56 5.54
N GLU A 281 22.88 22.69 4.99
CA GLU A 281 23.15 23.48 3.81
C GLU A 281 23.91 22.63 2.81
N VAL A 282 23.42 22.60 1.59
CA VAL A 282 24.01 21.88 0.45
C VAL A 282 24.42 22.89 -0.59
N LYS A 283 25.68 22.82 -1.04
CA LYS A 283 26.24 23.75 -2.02
C LYS A 283 26.83 22.99 -3.23
N LYS A 284 26.27 23.25 -4.40
CA LYS A 284 26.75 22.75 -5.71
C LYS A 284 26.96 21.23 -5.72
N LEU A 285 26.03 20.49 -5.10
CA LEU A 285 26.14 19.05 -4.98
C LEU A 285 25.93 18.38 -6.33
N SER A 286 26.89 17.55 -6.72
CA SER A 286 26.78 16.69 -7.89
C SER A 286 27.30 15.29 -7.57
N ASP A 287 26.59 14.26 -8.03
CA ASP A 287 27.03 12.88 -7.96
C ASP A 287 27.49 12.36 -9.34
N ALA A 288 27.88 11.09 -9.40
CA ALA A 288 28.38 10.48 -10.63
C ALA A 288 27.28 10.20 -11.68
N THR A 289 26.00 10.27 -11.31
CA THR A 289 24.93 9.67 -12.11
C THR A 289 23.78 10.61 -12.42
N PHE A 290 23.15 11.22 -11.42
CA PHE A 290 21.88 11.91 -11.58
C PHE A 290 21.87 13.35 -11.04
N VAL A 291 22.52 13.61 -9.91
CA VAL A 291 22.45 14.89 -9.21
C VAL A 291 23.40 15.90 -9.88
N LYS A 292 22.89 17.09 -10.25
CA LYS A 292 23.62 18.08 -11.03
C LYS A 292 23.50 19.48 -10.40
N ASP A 293 24.56 19.94 -9.72
CA ASP A 293 24.71 21.31 -9.21
C ASP A 293 23.58 21.77 -8.28
N LEU A 294 23.18 20.92 -7.32
CA LEU A 294 22.10 21.24 -6.40
C LEU A 294 22.59 22.11 -5.23
N SER A 295 21.83 23.16 -4.94
CA SER A 295 22.09 24.06 -3.80
C SER A 295 20.79 24.40 -3.10
N PHE A 296 20.72 24.16 -1.77
CA PHE A 296 19.56 24.48 -0.94
C PHE A 296 19.93 24.48 0.54
N GLN A 297 19.02 24.99 1.37
CA GLN A 297 19.16 25.07 2.82
C GLN A 297 17.88 24.56 3.48
N ILE A 298 18.02 23.93 4.63
CA ILE A 298 16.90 23.52 5.49
C ILE A 298 17.18 24.07 6.90
N TYR A 299 16.19 24.69 7.49
CA TYR A 299 16.32 25.30 8.81
C TYR A 299 15.75 24.41 9.91
N PRO A 300 16.14 24.60 11.20
CA PRO A 300 15.53 23.89 12.30
C PRO A 300 14.02 24.11 12.34
N GLY A 301 13.25 23.01 12.50
CA GLY A 301 11.79 23.06 12.52
C GLY A 301 11.12 23.18 11.16
N GLU A 302 11.88 23.25 10.07
CA GLU A 302 11.35 23.32 8.71
C GLU A 302 11.13 21.94 8.11
N ILE A 303 10.02 21.76 7.41
CA ILE A 303 9.78 20.61 6.51
C ILE A 303 9.93 21.08 5.07
N VAL A 304 10.98 20.62 4.41
CA VAL A 304 11.24 20.87 2.98
C VAL A 304 10.81 19.67 2.17
N GLY A 305 9.84 19.85 1.28
CA GLY A 305 9.39 18.83 0.34
C GLY A 305 10.22 18.84 -0.95
N PHE A 306 10.52 17.65 -1.48
CA PHE A 306 11.07 17.49 -2.81
C PHE A 306 10.08 16.75 -3.71
N ALA A 307 9.60 17.45 -4.74
CA ALA A 307 8.68 16.94 -5.77
C ALA A 307 9.41 16.75 -7.12
N GLY A 308 8.82 15.98 -8.01
CA GLY A 308 9.35 15.74 -9.36
C GLY A 308 8.83 14.42 -9.93
N LEU A 309 9.02 14.20 -11.23
CA LEU A 309 8.64 12.95 -11.88
C LEU A 309 9.55 11.79 -11.43
N VAL A 310 9.10 10.55 -11.70
CA VAL A 310 9.93 9.35 -11.50
C VAL A 310 11.23 9.50 -12.31
N GLY A 311 12.37 9.25 -11.65
CA GLY A 311 13.68 9.42 -12.27
C GLY A 311 14.22 10.86 -12.23
N ALA A 312 13.57 11.80 -11.53
CA ALA A 312 14.07 13.17 -11.40
C ALA A 312 15.36 13.31 -10.55
N GLY A 313 15.80 12.26 -9.85
CA GLY A 313 17.01 12.25 -9.03
C GLY A 313 16.77 12.53 -7.53
N ARG A 314 15.54 12.45 -7.05
CA ARG A 314 15.17 12.74 -5.64
C ARG A 314 15.81 11.77 -4.65
N THR A 315 15.67 10.47 -4.88
CA THR A 315 16.27 9.40 -4.08
C THR A 315 17.80 9.48 -4.11
N GLU A 316 18.39 9.77 -5.29
CA GLU A 316 19.84 9.94 -5.46
C GLU A 316 20.35 11.12 -4.64
N LEU A 317 19.59 12.21 -4.55
CA LEU A 317 19.92 13.36 -3.70
C LEU A 317 20.10 12.96 -2.23
N VAL A 318 19.12 12.31 -1.62
CA VAL A 318 19.20 11.92 -0.20
C VAL A 318 20.25 10.85 0.05
N ARG A 319 20.47 9.94 -0.91
CA ARG A 319 21.55 8.95 -0.87
C ARG A 319 22.93 9.61 -0.91
N SER A 320 23.09 10.66 -1.73
CA SER A 320 24.32 11.43 -1.82
C SER A 320 24.62 12.18 -0.52
N ILE A 321 23.61 12.82 0.08
CA ILE A 321 23.75 13.51 1.37
C ILE A 321 24.05 12.52 2.51
N PHE A 322 23.47 11.33 2.47
CA PHE A 322 23.66 10.30 3.49
C PHE A 322 24.95 9.47 3.32
N GLY A 323 25.67 9.65 2.19
CA GLY A 323 26.93 8.97 1.93
C GLY A 323 26.80 7.51 1.46
N THR A 324 25.65 7.13 0.87
CA THR A 324 25.48 5.84 0.19
C THR A 324 25.86 5.88 -1.28
N SER A 325 25.94 7.07 -1.87
CA SER A 325 26.53 7.30 -3.19
C SER A 325 27.74 8.24 -3.10
N HIS A 326 28.64 8.15 -4.08
CA HIS A 326 29.85 8.96 -4.07
C HIS A 326 29.57 10.35 -4.64
N LEU A 327 29.86 11.37 -3.84
CA LEU A 327 29.88 12.77 -4.31
C LEU A 327 31.06 12.98 -5.23
N GLN A 328 30.82 13.58 -6.40
CA GLN A 328 31.88 14.07 -7.29
C GLN A 328 32.29 15.50 -6.94
N GLN A 329 31.30 16.35 -6.60
CA GLN A 329 31.50 17.75 -6.34
C GLN A 329 30.46 18.26 -5.31
N GLY A 330 30.81 19.36 -4.65
CA GLY A 330 29.93 20.07 -3.75
C GLY A 330 30.30 19.93 -2.28
N GLU A 331 29.51 20.59 -1.45
CA GLU A 331 29.74 20.68 -0.01
C GLU A 331 28.43 20.45 0.75
N VAL A 332 28.54 19.72 1.86
CA VAL A 332 27.48 19.55 2.83
C VAL A 332 27.91 20.23 4.13
N TRP A 333 27.02 21.03 4.68
CA TRP A 333 27.23 21.76 5.95
C TRP A 333 26.10 21.40 6.91
N VAL A 334 26.45 21.09 8.14
CA VAL A 334 25.51 20.81 9.23
C VAL A 334 25.76 21.80 10.34
N GLU A 335 24.71 22.55 10.74
CA GLU A 335 24.84 23.64 11.71
C GLU A 335 26.05 24.55 11.44
N GLY A 336 26.21 24.99 10.18
CA GLY A 336 27.27 25.87 9.70
C GLY A 336 28.68 25.30 9.72
N LYS A 337 28.84 24.03 9.98
CA LYS A 337 30.12 23.33 9.90
C LYS A 337 30.17 22.49 8.63
N LYS A 338 31.19 22.71 7.80
CA LYS A 338 31.45 21.84 6.64
C LYS A 338 31.77 20.44 7.13
N VAL A 339 31.01 19.44 6.66
CA VAL A 339 31.18 18.05 7.03
C VAL A 339 31.63 17.23 5.82
N GLN A 340 32.44 16.22 6.06
CA GLN A 340 32.86 15.28 5.05
C GLN A 340 32.13 13.95 5.28
N ILE A 341 31.22 13.60 4.39
CA ILE A 341 30.41 12.40 4.47
C ILE A 341 30.89 11.44 3.38
N LYS A 342 31.55 10.36 3.80
CA LYS A 342 32.03 9.28 2.91
C LYS A 342 31.25 7.99 3.09
N SER A 343 30.45 7.91 4.14
CA SER A 343 29.68 6.73 4.50
C SER A 343 28.46 7.11 5.35
N PRO A 344 27.44 6.26 5.44
CA PRO A 344 26.30 6.44 6.36
C PRO A 344 26.72 6.65 7.82
N ILE A 345 27.82 6.01 8.24
CA ILE A 345 28.35 6.20 9.61
C ILE A 345 28.79 7.65 9.85
N ASP A 346 29.36 8.30 8.84
CA ASP A 346 29.77 9.70 8.96
C ASP A 346 28.53 10.61 9.01
N ALA A 347 27.51 10.35 8.18
CA ALA A 347 26.24 11.07 8.22
C ALA A 347 25.59 11.00 9.63
N ILE A 348 25.50 9.80 10.19
CA ILE A 348 24.93 9.58 11.55
C ILE A 348 25.75 10.36 12.60
N LYS A 349 27.08 10.34 12.55
CA LYS A 349 27.94 11.10 13.49
C LYS A 349 27.71 12.62 13.41
N HIS A 350 27.33 13.12 12.25
CA HIS A 350 27.02 14.52 12.04
C HIS A 350 25.53 14.86 12.28
N GLY A 351 24.74 13.91 12.75
CA GLY A 351 23.33 14.10 13.07
C GLY A 351 22.39 14.08 11.87
N ILE A 352 22.76 13.37 10.79
CA ILE A 352 21.88 13.15 9.65
C ILE A 352 21.36 11.72 9.72
N ALA A 353 20.04 11.56 9.58
CA ALA A 353 19.35 10.27 9.53
C ALA A 353 18.59 10.13 8.21
N LEU A 354 18.42 8.88 7.71
CA LEU A 354 17.70 8.58 6.48
C LEU A 354 16.72 7.44 6.68
N VAL A 355 15.44 7.72 6.50
CA VAL A 355 14.38 6.71 6.31
C VAL A 355 14.35 6.37 4.83
N PRO A 356 14.67 5.13 4.43
CA PRO A 356 14.76 4.75 3.01
C PRO A 356 13.39 4.44 2.41
N GLU A 357 13.32 4.45 1.07
CA GLU A 357 12.12 4.17 0.28
C GLU A 357 11.54 2.77 0.54
N SER A 358 12.38 1.73 0.51
CA SER A 358 11.96 0.35 0.75
C SER A 358 12.18 -0.05 2.20
N ARG A 359 11.12 -0.01 3.02
CA ARG A 359 11.22 -0.43 4.43
C ARG A 359 11.60 -1.90 4.59
N LYS A 360 11.11 -2.79 3.69
CA LYS A 360 11.35 -4.24 3.80
C LYS A 360 12.77 -4.62 3.39
N GLU A 361 13.32 -4.00 2.36
CA GLU A 361 14.63 -4.35 1.81
C GLU A 361 15.78 -3.57 2.44
N GLN A 362 15.54 -2.31 2.83
CA GLN A 362 16.57 -1.37 3.28
C GLN A 362 16.35 -0.90 4.72
N GLY A 363 15.10 -0.87 5.16
CA GLY A 363 14.70 -0.28 6.44
C GLY A 363 14.65 -1.27 7.60
N LEU A 364 14.33 -2.55 7.40
CA LEU A 364 14.02 -3.50 8.47
C LEU A 364 14.80 -4.81 8.35
N PHE A 365 15.03 -5.42 9.51
CA PHE A 365 15.46 -6.82 9.64
C PHE A 365 14.22 -7.61 10.06
N LEU A 366 13.54 -8.23 9.09
CA LEU A 366 12.21 -8.80 9.27
C LEU A 366 12.14 -9.94 10.32
N ASP A 367 13.23 -10.68 10.49
CA ASP A 367 13.33 -11.78 11.47
C ASP A 367 13.68 -11.29 12.89
N MET A 368 14.07 -10.02 13.04
CA MET A 368 14.40 -9.44 14.35
C MET A 368 13.15 -8.86 15.02
N SER A 369 13.21 -8.73 16.33
CA SER A 369 12.14 -8.15 17.14
C SER A 369 11.94 -6.64 16.86
N VAL A 370 10.80 -6.10 17.28
CA VAL A 370 10.49 -4.66 17.21
C VAL A 370 11.57 -3.85 17.93
N LYS A 371 11.91 -4.21 19.16
CA LYS A 371 12.94 -3.51 19.97
C LYS A 371 14.33 -3.54 19.31
N GLU A 372 14.74 -4.68 18.77
CA GLU A 372 16.03 -4.80 18.09
C GLU A 372 16.07 -3.92 16.85
N ASN A 373 14.98 -3.92 16.07
CA ASN A 373 14.86 -3.05 14.92
C ASN A 373 14.96 -1.56 15.28
N ILE A 374 14.32 -1.12 16.35
CA ILE A 374 14.37 0.29 16.79
C ILE A 374 15.79 0.69 17.22
N LEU A 375 16.49 -0.17 17.93
CA LEU A 375 17.73 0.22 18.61
C LEU A 375 19.03 -0.15 17.86
N LEU A 376 18.91 -0.77 16.69
CA LEU A 376 20.05 -1.25 15.92
C LEU A 376 21.07 -0.15 15.58
N ALA A 377 20.60 1.06 15.25
CA ALA A 377 21.46 2.18 14.91
C ALA A 377 22.20 2.76 16.14
N GLU A 378 21.71 2.51 17.35
CA GLU A 378 22.20 3.09 18.59
C GLU A 378 22.85 2.07 19.55
N LEU A 379 22.99 0.82 19.16
CA LEU A 379 23.54 -0.25 20.02
C LEU A 379 24.83 0.13 20.74
N LYS A 380 25.68 0.97 20.12
CA LYS A 380 26.94 1.44 20.72
C LYS A 380 26.72 2.27 21.99
N LYS A 381 25.65 3.05 22.09
CA LYS A 381 25.34 3.87 23.29
C LYS A 381 24.95 3.00 24.50
N HIS A 382 24.37 1.82 24.24
CA HIS A 382 23.95 0.88 25.27
C HIS A 382 25.06 -0.11 25.68
N LYS A 383 26.28 0.07 25.16
CA LYS A 383 27.41 -0.77 25.51
C LYS A 383 28.09 -0.28 26.82
N LYS A 384 28.12 -1.14 27.83
CA LYS A 384 28.87 -0.90 29.08
C LYS A 384 30.06 -1.88 29.13
N LYS A 385 31.31 -1.36 28.93
CA LYS A 385 32.52 -2.16 28.71
C LYS A 385 32.33 -3.07 27.48
N MET A 386 32.35 -4.42 27.70
CA MET A 386 32.20 -5.44 26.65
C MET A 386 30.78 -6.03 26.57
N LYS A 387 29.83 -5.56 27.39
CA LYS A 387 28.46 -6.10 27.47
C LYS A 387 27.43 -5.04 27.06
N ILE A 388 26.33 -5.51 26.48
CA ILE A 388 25.16 -4.67 26.19
C ILE A 388 24.31 -4.55 27.47
N ASN A 389 23.89 -3.33 27.81
CA ASN A 389 22.98 -3.07 28.92
C ASN A 389 21.53 -3.27 28.46
N TRP A 390 21.03 -4.49 28.57
CA TRP A 390 19.68 -4.87 28.15
C TRP A 390 18.57 -4.06 28.84
N ASN A 391 18.74 -3.69 30.11
CA ASN A 391 17.72 -2.89 30.81
C ASN A 391 17.59 -1.48 30.21
N SER A 392 18.72 -0.83 29.90
CA SER A 392 18.71 0.46 29.23
C SER A 392 18.07 0.36 27.85
N LEU A 393 18.42 -0.69 27.12
CA LEU A 393 17.95 -0.99 25.77
C LEU A 393 16.42 -1.21 25.74
N ASN A 394 15.90 -2.03 26.65
CA ASN A 394 14.47 -2.30 26.77
C ASN A 394 13.68 -1.03 27.14
N ARG A 395 14.23 -0.19 28.01
CA ARG A 395 13.60 1.08 28.41
C ARG A 395 13.50 2.03 27.22
N THR A 396 14.58 2.25 26.49
CA THR A 396 14.58 3.14 25.32
C THR A 396 13.64 2.62 24.23
N ALA A 397 13.60 1.30 24.00
CA ALA A 397 12.64 0.74 23.04
C ALA A 397 11.18 1.01 23.46
N ALA A 398 10.86 0.83 24.75
CA ALA A 398 9.52 1.09 25.27
C ALA A 398 9.12 2.55 25.10
N GLU A 399 10.04 3.49 25.37
CA GLU A 399 9.84 4.94 25.21
C GLU A 399 9.49 5.28 23.73
N TYR A 400 10.17 4.72 22.74
CA TYR A 400 9.85 4.94 21.33
C TYR A 400 8.57 4.23 20.87
N ILE A 401 8.28 3.04 21.37
CA ILE A 401 7.03 2.33 21.09
C ILE A 401 5.83 3.16 21.56
N GLU A 402 5.93 3.72 22.76
CA GLU A 402 4.88 4.57 23.34
C GLU A 402 4.76 5.91 22.61
N SER A 403 5.87 6.66 22.45
CA SER A 403 5.87 8.01 21.87
C SER A 403 5.37 8.04 20.42
N LEU A 404 5.69 7.01 19.62
CA LEU A 404 5.23 6.91 18.23
C LEU A 404 3.96 6.06 18.09
N ASN A 405 3.34 5.65 19.20
CA ASN A 405 2.14 4.81 19.21
C ASN A 405 2.29 3.59 18.27
N ILE A 406 3.38 2.82 18.45
CA ILE A 406 3.63 1.60 17.67
C ILE A 406 2.77 0.48 18.26
N LYS A 407 1.76 0.03 17.52
CA LYS A 407 0.87 -1.06 17.94
C LYS A 407 1.59 -2.40 17.82
N THR A 408 2.03 -2.97 18.94
CA THR A 408 2.67 -4.27 19.04
C THR A 408 2.15 -5.02 20.27
N ALA A 409 2.03 -6.34 20.19
CA ALA A 409 1.66 -7.17 21.35
C ALA A 409 2.80 -7.27 22.38
N SER A 410 4.04 -7.16 21.92
CA SER A 410 5.26 -7.19 22.76
C SER A 410 6.42 -6.55 22.00
N PRO A 411 7.36 -5.85 22.70
CA PRO A 411 8.61 -5.39 22.10
C PRO A 411 9.48 -6.53 21.51
N ASP A 412 9.29 -7.76 22.00
CA ASP A 412 9.99 -8.96 21.55
C ASP A 412 9.35 -9.64 20.33
N GLN A 413 8.18 -9.17 19.91
CA GLN A 413 7.50 -9.68 18.72
C GLN A 413 8.36 -9.45 17.46
N PRO A 414 8.48 -10.44 16.53
CA PRO A 414 9.09 -10.22 15.23
C PRO A 414 8.42 -9.06 14.48
N ILE A 415 9.22 -8.17 13.88
CA ILE A 415 8.70 -6.97 13.20
C ILE A 415 7.85 -7.32 11.98
N SER A 416 8.10 -8.47 11.35
CA SER A 416 7.31 -8.99 10.22
C SER A 416 5.82 -9.17 10.55
N GLY A 417 5.48 -9.38 11.84
CA GLY A 417 4.09 -9.51 12.30
C GLY A 417 3.34 -8.18 12.46
N LEU A 418 3.98 -7.03 12.26
CA LEU A 418 3.33 -5.72 12.36
C LEU A 418 2.71 -5.30 11.03
N SER A 419 1.65 -4.47 11.09
CA SER A 419 1.12 -3.78 9.91
C SER A 419 2.17 -2.84 9.29
N GLY A 420 2.02 -2.52 7.98
CA GLY A 420 2.94 -1.64 7.26
C GLY A 420 3.17 -0.29 7.93
N GLY A 421 2.13 0.33 8.47
CA GLY A 421 2.24 1.60 9.21
C GLY A 421 3.06 1.47 10.49
N ASN A 422 2.88 0.40 11.28
CA ASN A 422 3.66 0.17 12.50
C ASN A 422 5.12 -0.22 12.18
N GLN A 423 5.36 -0.94 11.09
CA GLN A 423 6.71 -1.18 10.58
C GLN A 423 7.41 0.12 10.22
N GLN A 424 6.73 1.04 9.53
CA GLN A 424 7.28 2.35 9.16
C GLN A 424 7.58 3.22 10.37
N LYS A 425 6.70 3.25 11.37
CA LYS A 425 6.95 3.93 12.64
C LYS A 425 8.18 3.36 13.36
N ALA A 426 8.41 2.05 13.31
CA ALA A 426 9.61 1.44 13.87
C ALA A 426 10.90 1.83 13.12
N VAL A 427 10.84 2.03 11.80
CA VAL A 427 11.97 2.59 11.02
C VAL A 427 12.24 4.05 11.44
N ILE A 428 11.20 4.86 11.57
CA ILE A 428 11.34 6.25 12.06
C ILE A 428 11.93 6.25 13.48
N ALA A 429 11.41 5.43 14.39
CA ALA A 429 11.93 5.27 15.75
C ALA A 429 13.43 4.95 15.78
N ARG A 430 13.90 4.04 14.92
CA ARG A 430 15.33 3.70 14.78
C ARG A 430 16.19 4.92 14.52
N TRP A 431 15.76 5.77 13.60
CA TRP A 431 16.53 6.94 13.23
C TRP A 431 16.45 8.05 14.26
N LEU A 432 15.30 8.21 14.92
CA LEU A 432 15.15 9.13 16.04
C LEU A 432 16.01 8.74 17.24
N SER A 433 16.24 7.44 17.48
CA SER A 433 17.11 6.96 18.55
C SER A 433 18.55 7.49 18.42
N THR A 434 18.99 7.81 17.20
CA THR A 434 20.31 8.41 16.96
C THR A 434 20.40 9.89 17.36
N ASN A 435 19.28 10.51 17.75
CA ASN A 435 19.13 11.95 18.06
C ASN A 435 19.58 12.83 16.91
N PRO A 436 18.93 12.73 15.72
CA PRO A 436 19.33 13.46 14.54
C PRO A 436 19.00 14.96 14.64
N LYS A 437 19.73 15.77 13.87
CA LYS A 437 19.46 17.20 13.62
C LYS A 437 18.70 17.39 12.33
N VAL A 438 18.91 16.47 11.39
CA VAL A 438 18.31 16.44 10.07
C VAL A 438 17.76 15.04 9.81
N LEU A 439 16.49 14.95 9.45
CA LEU A 439 15.82 13.71 9.07
C LEU A 439 15.47 13.76 7.58
N LEU A 440 16.09 12.87 6.82
CA LEU A 440 15.80 12.65 5.41
C LEU A 440 14.76 11.53 5.31
N LEU A 441 13.66 11.77 4.62
CA LEU A 441 12.55 10.85 4.44
C LEU A 441 12.34 10.59 2.95
N ASP A 442 12.63 9.38 2.51
CA ASP A 442 12.43 8.96 1.12
C ASP A 442 11.18 8.09 1.03
N GLU A 443 10.10 8.62 0.45
CA GLU A 443 8.78 7.99 0.32
C GLU A 443 8.27 7.38 1.65
N PRO A 444 8.17 8.15 2.75
CA PRO A 444 7.92 7.61 4.09
C PRO A 444 6.56 6.92 4.25
N THR A 445 5.64 7.13 3.34
CA THR A 445 4.25 6.61 3.37
C THR A 445 3.99 5.57 2.30
N ARG A 446 5.00 5.18 1.52
CA ARG A 446 4.85 4.20 0.44
C ARG A 446 4.42 2.83 0.97
N GLY A 447 3.33 2.31 0.41
CA GLY A 447 2.80 0.98 0.75
C GLY A 447 2.25 0.87 2.17
N VAL A 448 1.75 1.96 2.73
CA VAL A 448 0.93 1.97 3.94
C VAL A 448 -0.48 2.45 3.63
N ASP A 449 -1.43 2.07 4.45
CA ASP A 449 -2.82 2.50 4.32
C ASP A 449 -3.01 3.99 4.66
N ILE A 450 -4.13 4.57 4.26
CA ILE A 450 -4.40 6.01 4.39
C ILE A 450 -4.41 6.47 5.85
N GLY A 451 -4.96 5.67 6.77
CA GLY A 451 -4.95 5.98 8.20
C GLY A 451 -3.52 6.04 8.76
N ALA A 452 -2.69 5.05 8.39
CA ALA A 452 -1.28 5.05 8.78
C ALA A 452 -0.49 6.20 8.14
N LYS A 453 -0.80 6.63 6.89
CA LYS A 453 -0.21 7.81 6.26
C LYS A 453 -0.45 9.07 7.10
N THR A 454 -1.70 9.28 7.52
CA THR A 454 -2.07 10.42 8.36
C THR A 454 -1.32 10.42 9.70
N GLU A 455 -1.18 9.26 10.34
CA GLU A 455 -0.42 9.14 11.59
C GLU A 455 1.08 9.45 11.37
N ILE A 456 1.67 8.98 10.27
CA ILE A 456 3.07 9.26 9.93
C ILE A 456 3.29 10.75 9.65
N HIS A 457 2.41 11.40 8.90
CA HIS A 457 2.49 12.84 8.64
C HIS A 457 2.35 13.67 9.92
N LYS A 458 1.47 13.25 10.83
CA LYS A 458 1.35 13.86 12.13
C LYS A 458 2.66 13.76 12.92
N ILE A 459 3.28 12.57 12.98
CA ILE A 459 4.58 12.36 13.62
C ILE A 459 5.65 13.27 13.00
N ILE A 460 5.74 13.34 11.67
CA ILE A 460 6.71 14.19 10.97
C ILE A 460 6.50 15.67 11.34
N SER A 461 5.25 16.13 11.40
CA SER A 461 4.90 17.50 11.78
C SER A 461 5.28 17.81 13.22
N GLU A 462 4.97 16.91 14.16
CA GLU A 462 5.32 17.04 15.58
C GLU A 462 6.84 17.11 15.78
N LEU A 463 7.60 16.25 15.11
CA LEU A 463 9.06 16.27 15.15
C LEU A 463 9.65 17.57 14.61
N ALA A 464 9.09 18.13 13.55
CA ALA A 464 9.51 19.42 13.03
C ALA A 464 9.14 20.54 14.02
N ASP A 465 7.96 20.51 14.64
CA ASP A 465 7.56 21.50 15.66
C ASP A 465 8.46 21.46 16.92
N GLU A 466 9.09 20.31 17.19
CA GLU A 466 10.14 20.12 18.21
C GLU A 466 11.52 20.63 17.76
N GLY A 467 11.66 21.13 16.53
CA GLY A 467 12.88 21.75 16.00
C GLY A 467 13.71 20.85 15.08
N LEU A 468 13.27 19.64 14.76
CA LEU A 468 13.95 18.77 13.81
C LEU A 468 13.83 19.34 12.38
N ALA A 469 14.95 19.45 11.65
CA ALA A 469 14.93 19.80 10.23
C ALA A 469 14.59 18.57 9.40
N VAL A 470 13.58 18.67 8.53
CA VAL A 470 13.07 17.53 7.77
C VAL A 470 13.17 17.79 6.27
N LEU A 471 13.75 16.83 5.53
CA LEU A 471 13.66 16.75 4.08
C LEU A 471 12.73 15.57 3.75
N MET A 472 11.64 15.82 3.05
CA MET A 472 10.66 14.80 2.69
C MET A 472 10.54 14.68 1.17
N ILE A 473 10.71 13.48 0.67
CA ILE A 473 10.42 13.11 -0.72
C ILE A 473 9.12 12.31 -0.71
N SER A 474 8.17 12.68 -1.56
CA SER A 474 7.00 11.85 -1.88
C SER A 474 6.64 11.98 -3.36
N SER A 475 6.20 10.89 -3.93
CA SER A 475 5.60 10.84 -5.27
C SER A 475 4.15 11.34 -5.28
N GLU A 476 3.51 11.40 -4.11
CA GLU A 476 2.15 11.89 -3.94
C GLU A 476 2.14 13.41 -3.68
N LEU A 477 1.78 14.19 -4.70
CA LEU A 477 1.77 15.66 -4.60
C LEU A 477 0.91 16.21 -3.46
N PRO A 478 -0.28 15.64 -3.14
CA PRO A 478 -1.06 16.08 -1.98
C PRO A 478 -0.32 15.97 -0.66
N GLU A 479 0.51 14.94 -0.48
CA GLU A 479 1.34 14.77 0.72
C GLU A 479 2.40 15.88 0.81
N VAL A 480 3.15 16.08 -0.29
CA VAL A 480 4.19 17.12 -0.33
C VAL A 480 3.61 18.50 -0.06
N ILE A 481 2.49 18.86 -0.72
CA ILE A 481 1.81 20.15 -0.55
C ILE A 481 1.26 20.33 0.87
N GLY A 482 0.69 19.28 1.43
CA GLY A 482 0.03 19.33 2.75
C GLY A 482 0.99 19.54 3.91
N VAL A 483 2.13 18.83 3.89
CA VAL A 483 3.04 18.75 5.04
C VAL A 483 4.17 19.78 4.97
N SER A 484 4.65 20.13 3.76
CA SER A 484 5.86 20.95 3.57
C SER A 484 5.60 22.45 3.82
N ASP A 485 6.60 23.12 4.36
CA ASP A 485 6.65 24.57 4.48
C ASP A 485 7.16 25.22 3.19
N ARG A 486 8.07 24.51 2.50
CA ARG A 486 8.70 24.91 1.25
C ARG A 486 8.93 23.68 0.39
N ILE A 487 8.76 23.82 -0.93
CA ILE A 487 8.87 22.71 -1.89
C ILE A 487 9.91 23.06 -2.93
N PHE A 488 10.87 22.17 -3.14
CA PHE A 488 11.76 22.17 -4.30
C PHE A 488 11.24 21.17 -5.34
N VAL A 489 11.24 21.58 -6.59
CA VAL A 489 10.84 20.70 -7.69
C VAL A 489 12.08 20.31 -8.47
N MET A 490 12.24 19.00 -8.70
CA MET A 490 13.37 18.45 -9.44
C MET A 490 12.96 17.96 -10.83
N HIS A 491 13.82 18.23 -11.79
CA HIS A 491 13.76 17.71 -13.15
C HIS A 491 15.18 17.34 -13.62
N GLU A 492 15.37 16.11 -14.10
CA GLU A 492 16.65 15.58 -14.63
C GLU A 492 17.89 15.89 -13.77
N GLY A 493 17.73 15.75 -12.44
CA GLY A 493 18.81 15.94 -11.47
C GLY A 493 19.10 17.38 -11.09
N ARG A 494 18.27 18.34 -11.49
CA ARG A 494 18.38 19.78 -11.17
C ARG A 494 17.15 20.26 -10.42
N ILE A 495 17.30 21.30 -9.60
CA ILE A 495 16.17 22.05 -9.06
C ILE A 495 15.71 23.02 -10.14
N THR A 496 14.48 22.87 -10.60
CA THR A 496 13.83 23.73 -11.61
C THR A 496 12.87 24.74 -11.00
N GLY A 497 12.43 24.52 -9.75
CA GLY A 497 11.54 25.45 -9.07
C GLY A 497 11.64 25.36 -7.56
N GLN A 498 11.34 26.48 -6.89
CA GLN A 498 11.14 26.57 -5.45
C GLN A 498 9.80 27.27 -5.20
N LEU A 499 8.96 26.66 -4.39
CA LEU A 499 7.64 27.16 -4.06
C LEU A 499 7.47 27.23 -2.54
N HIS A 500 6.87 28.31 -2.07
CA HIS A 500 6.36 28.36 -0.70
C HIS A 500 5.00 27.67 -0.62
N LYS A 501 4.63 27.15 0.56
CA LYS A 501 3.38 26.42 0.80
C LYS A 501 2.15 27.08 0.17
N GLN A 502 2.05 28.41 0.30
CA GLN A 502 0.90 29.20 -0.18
C GLN A 502 0.82 29.27 -1.72
N GLU A 503 1.92 29.04 -2.40
CA GLU A 503 2.05 29.10 -3.87
C GLU A 503 2.03 27.73 -4.52
N ALA A 504 2.14 26.67 -3.71
CA ALA A 504 2.27 25.30 -4.18
C ALA A 504 0.90 24.77 -4.63
N THR A 505 0.72 24.62 -5.92
CA THR A 505 -0.38 23.87 -6.52
C THR A 505 0.15 22.70 -7.35
N GLN A 506 -0.67 21.70 -7.57
CA GLN A 506 -0.26 20.53 -8.36
C GLN A 506 0.18 20.96 -9.77
N GLU A 507 -0.52 21.92 -10.39
CA GLU A 507 -0.22 22.43 -11.72
C GLU A 507 1.16 23.12 -11.75
N ARG A 508 1.46 23.99 -10.77
CA ARG A 508 2.75 24.66 -10.69
C ARG A 508 3.91 23.69 -10.45
N ILE A 509 3.71 22.70 -9.57
CA ILE A 509 4.69 21.65 -9.33
C ILE A 509 4.93 20.86 -10.62
N MET A 510 3.88 20.44 -11.32
CA MET A 510 3.98 19.71 -12.59
C MET A 510 4.65 20.54 -13.68
N TYR A 511 4.38 21.84 -13.76
CA TYR A 511 5.05 22.73 -14.70
C TYR A 511 6.58 22.70 -14.53
N TYR A 512 7.07 22.85 -13.28
CA TYR A 512 8.51 22.75 -12.99
C TYR A 512 9.04 21.32 -13.15
N ALA A 513 8.27 20.30 -12.79
CA ALA A 513 8.67 18.90 -12.92
C ALA A 513 8.83 18.42 -14.37
N THR A 514 8.23 19.13 -15.33
CA THR A 514 8.40 18.90 -16.78
C THR A 514 9.46 19.78 -17.43
N GLY A 515 10.23 20.54 -16.65
CA GLY A 515 11.32 21.40 -17.14
C GLY A 515 10.90 22.82 -17.47
N GLY A 516 9.72 23.26 -17.03
CA GLY A 516 9.33 24.68 -17.07
C GLY A 516 10.23 25.52 -16.17
N ASN A 517 10.67 26.69 -16.63
CA ASN A 517 11.49 27.65 -15.90
C ASN A 517 10.68 28.88 -15.50
#